data_d71777cb2f41735f81ac6c525f4c1956
#
_entry.id   d71777cb2f41735f81ac6c525f4c1956
#
_cell.length_a   1.000
_cell.length_b   1.000
_cell.length_c   1.000
_cell.angle_alpha   90.00
_cell.angle_beta   90.00
_cell.angle_gamma   90.00
#
_symmetry.space_group_name_H-M   'P 1'
#
loop_
_entity.id
_entity.type
_entity.pdbx_description
1 polymer ?
#
loop_
_entity_poly.entity_id
_entity_poly.type
_entity_poly.pdbx_seq_one_letter_code
_entity_poly.pdbx_strand_id
1 'polypeptide(L)'
;MSPSLIATLPPPLQNRSSRAAEEGSSAHRLADLGVQKIVELGDARRDVLDIPLVGTRIAQLVESRDWEVVGNNPFTGQPLAGESDVDLAGNVFVCDEEMEEGVRFYLVNVIEAIEECTGEVSIRPETVCYPIFDDDRVFGTSDCVVFDHGSGNLWVLDFKYGHRLVSALGNPQALFYAAGAIEEFPTHGGATVKLVIVQPRGEFADGRRISDCEYSVAHTLAWVDDVLKVAVKATQVPALAEYKVGSWCEFCPAAGVCPLMQKEALRAAQEAFADDLETLKFEDIPDVELILPDPSDPTQLAAALKIGKVVKIWADRVQEMADHAAKTQAIPGFKLVRKVTRRQWADKDAVLGRLKDEGTYEGGVTVSPKSPAQMEKSGALSKEQVEELSVKPEGALTLAPESDRRKAVEPAIAAFSEIE
;
A
#
# COMPACT_ATOMS: atom_id res chain seq x y z
N MET A 1 8.85 7.97 12.37
CA MET A 1 8.42 6.74 13.09
C MET A 1 9.43 6.44 14.18
N SER A 2 9.04 5.80 15.28
CA SER A 2 9.96 5.43 16.38
C SER A 2 10.42 3.98 16.22
N PRO A 3 11.63 3.71 15.73
CA PRO A 3 12.12 2.33 15.57
C PRO A 3 12.12 1.54 16.89
N SER A 4 12.42 2.22 18.00
CA SER A 4 12.42 1.58 19.33
C SER A 4 11.02 1.15 19.79
N LEU A 5 9.97 1.92 19.51
CA LEU A 5 8.60 1.53 19.81
C LEU A 5 8.09 0.43 18.87
N ILE A 6 8.44 0.49 17.58
CA ILE A 6 8.09 -0.57 16.64
C ILE A 6 8.70 -1.91 17.06
N ALA A 7 9.95 -1.91 17.51
CA ALA A 7 10.62 -3.11 17.98
C ALA A 7 9.96 -3.77 19.22
N THR A 8 9.12 -3.04 19.95
CA THR A 8 8.35 -3.61 21.09
C THR A 8 7.10 -4.37 20.65
N LEU A 9 6.66 -4.22 19.40
CA LEU A 9 5.49 -4.90 18.87
C LEU A 9 5.82 -6.35 18.50
N PRO A 10 4.83 -7.26 18.55
CA PRO A 10 4.99 -8.59 17.95
C PRO A 10 5.37 -8.49 16.47
N PRO A 11 6.25 -9.38 15.93
CA PRO A 11 6.75 -9.31 14.56
C PRO A 11 5.68 -9.11 13.47
N PRO A 12 4.49 -9.76 13.53
CA PRO A 12 3.44 -9.54 12.54
C PRO A 12 2.86 -8.12 12.53
N LEU A 13 3.01 -7.37 13.63
CA LEU A 13 2.57 -5.98 13.73
C LEU A 13 3.66 -4.97 13.37
N GLN A 14 4.93 -5.41 13.36
CA GLN A 14 6.07 -4.56 13.00
C GLN A 14 6.13 -4.28 11.49
N ASN A 15 5.85 -5.31 10.67
CA ASN A 15 5.94 -5.26 9.22
C ASN A 15 4.56 -5.51 8.61
N ARG A 16 3.75 -4.48 8.63
CA ARG A 16 2.37 -4.57 8.19
C ARG A 16 2.24 -4.07 6.76
N SER A 17 1.77 -4.93 5.87
CA SER A 17 1.33 -4.57 4.53
C SER A 17 -0.20 -4.66 4.43
N SER A 18 -0.82 -3.73 3.73
CA SER A 18 -2.23 -3.84 3.36
C SER A 18 -2.33 -4.51 1.98
N ARG A 19 -3.49 -5.14 1.69
CA ARG A 19 -3.72 -5.71 0.36
C ARG A 19 -3.50 -4.69 -0.77
N ALA A 20 -3.90 -3.43 -0.54
CA ALA A 20 -3.68 -2.37 -1.52
C ALA A 20 -2.19 -2.03 -1.72
N ALA A 21 -1.38 -2.10 -0.64
CA ALA A 21 0.07 -1.92 -0.75
C ALA A 21 0.73 -3.10 -1.49
N GLU A 22 0.26 -4.33 -1.25
CA GLU A 22 0.73 -5.53 -1.93
C GLU A 22 0.34 -5.55 -3.42
N GLU A 23 -0.88 -5.10 -3.75
CA GLU A 23 -1.30 -4.88 -5.13
C GLU A 23 -0.41 -3.84 -5.82
N GLY A 24 -0.07 -2.75 -5.11
CA GLY A 24 0.89 -1.76 -5.57
C GLY A 24 2.24 -2.37 -5.88
N SER A 25 2.80 -3.17 -4.97
CA SER A 25 4.08 -3.84 -5.17
C SER A 25 4.07 -4.81 -6.35
N SER A 26 2.95 -5.52 -6.58
CA SER A 26 2.80 -6.40 -7.74
C SER A 26 2.76 -5.61 -9.06
N ALA A 27 2.11 -4.46 -9.10
CA ALA A 27 2.12 -3.56 -10.26
C ALA A 27 3.52 -2.97 -10.52
N HIS A 28 4.27 -2.60 -9.46
CA HIS A 28 5.66 -2.16 -9.57
C HIS A 28 6.54 -3.23 -10.21
N ARG A 29 6.37 -4.51 -9.86
CA ARG A 29 7.17 -5.58 -10.47
C ARG A 29 6.94 -5.68 -11.99
N LEU A 30 5.70 -5.54 -12.46
CA LEU A 30 5.41 -5.50 -13.91
C LEU A 30 6.00 -4.25 -14.57
N ALA A 31 5.92 -3.11 -13.91
CA ALA A 31 6.48 -1.85 -14.40
C ALA A 31 8.01 -1.94 -14.55
N ASP A 32 8.70 -2.50 -13.56
CA ASP A 32 10.15 -2.75 -13.59
C ASP A 32 10.55 -3.63 -14.78
N LEU A 33 9.88 -4.78 -14.97
CA LEU A 33 10.12 -5.65 -16.11
C LEU A 33 9.90 -4.92 -17.47
N GLY A 34 8.91 -4.03 -17.51
CA GLY A 34 8.64 -3.19 -18.67
C GLY A 34 9.77 -2.18 -18.93
N VAL A 35 10.31 -1.52 -17.89
CA VAL A 35 11.46 -0.61 -18.03
C VAL A 35 12.72 -1.37 -18.47
N GLN A 36 12.97 -2.56 -17.92
CA GLN A 36 14.06 -3.42 -18.39
C GLN A 36 13.93 -3.72 -19.89
N LYS A 37 12.70 -3.98 -20.36
CA LYS A 37 12.42 -4.22 -21.78
C LYS A 37 12.64 -2.96 -22.63
N ILE A 38 12.30 -1.78 -22.14
CA ILE A 38 12.61 -0.49 -22.81
C ILE A 38 14.13 -0.37 -23.05
N VAL A 39 14.94 -0.72 -22.06
CA VAL A 39 16.41 -0.71 -22.18
C VAL A 39 16.89 -1.68 -23.26
N GLU A 40 16.33 -2.90 -23.32
CA GLU A 40 16.68 -3.90 -24.32
C GLU A 40 16.30 -3.47 -25.74
N LEU A 41 15.13 -2.86 -25.92
CA LEU A 41 14.59 -2.49 -27.25
C LEU A 41 15.28 -1.26 -27.85
N GLY A 42 15.92 -0.42 -27.04
CA GLY A 42 16.61 0.77 -27.54
C GLY A 42 15.71 1.69 -28.36
N ASP A 43 15.95 1.84 -29.64
CA ASP A 43 15.15 2.71 -30.51
C ASP A 43 13.73 2.19 -30.76
N ALA A 44 13.50 0.87 -30.65
CA ALA A 44 12.18 0.25 -30.77
C ALA A 44 11.42 0.22 -29.43
N ARG A 45 11.78 1.06 -28.45
CA ARG A 45 11.25 1.06 -27.08
C ARG A 45 9.73 1.16 -26.97
N ARG A 46 9.07 1.79 -27.94
CA ARG A 46 7.61 1.91 -27.97
C ARG A 46 6.89 0.57 -28.20
N ASP A 47 7.57 -0.43 -28.77
CA ASP A 47 7.00 -1.77 -28.98
C ASP A 47 6.66 -2.48 -27.65
N VAL A 48 7.24 -2.04 -26.53
CA VAL A 48 6.88 -2.55 -25.19
C VAL A 48 5.40 -2.33 -24.86
N LEU A 49 4.80 -1.28 -25.41
CA LEU A 49 3.41 -0.91 -25.15
C LEU A 49 2.40 -1.86 -25.83
N ASP A 50 2.82 -2.64 -26.81
CA ASP A 50 1.97 -3.62 -27.51
C ASP A 50 1.96 -5.00 -26.84
N ILE A 51 2.82 -5.22 -25.85
CA ILE A 51 2.93 -6.50 -25.14
C ILE A 51 1.74 -6.66 -24.17
N PRO A 52 0.93 -7.74 -24.29
CA PRO A 52 -0.21 -7.97 -23.40
C PRO A 52 0.24 -8.41 -22.01
N LEU A 53 -0.35 -7.82 -20.98
CA LEU A 53 -0.04 -8.14 -19.57
C LEU A 53 -1.22 -8.79 -18.83
N VAL A 54 -2.43 -8.63 -19.34
CA VAL A 54 -3.65 -9.20 -18.71
C VAL A 54 -3.50 -10.72 -18.54
N GLY A 55 -3.81 -11.20 -17.34
CA GLY A 55 -3.68 -12.61 -16.98
C GLY A 55 -2.33 -12.97 -16.36
N THR A 56 -1.34 -12.09 -16.35
CA THR A 56 -0.06 -12.32 -15.66
C THR A 56 -0.30 -12.44 -14.17
N ARG A 57 0.18 -13.54 -13.55
CA ARG A 57 0.08 -13.81 -12.12
C ARG A 57 1.33 -13.31 -11.40
N ILE A 58 1.14 -12.63 -10.30
CA ILE A 58 2.23 -12.08 -9.47
C ILE A 58 1.98 -12.52 -8.01
N ALA A 59 3.01 -13.05 -7.35
CA ALA A 59 2.96 -13.50 -5.96
C ALA A 59 4.29 -13.22 -5.25
N GLN A 60 4.28 -13.29 -3.91
CA GLN A 60 5.51 -13.16 -3.13
C GLN A 60 6.37 -14.43 -3.23
N LEU A 61 7.67 -14.25 -3.40
CA LEU A 61 8.65 -15.32 -3.25
C LEU A 61 8.69 -15.80 -1.79
N VAL A 62 8.79 -17.12 -1.58
CA VAL A 62 8.81 -17.72 -0.23
C VAL A 62 10.05 -17.28 0.54
N GLU A 63 11.20 -17.24 -0.10
CA GLU A 63 12.49 -16.95 0.52
C GLU A 63 12.71 -15.46 0.80
N SER A 64 12.65 -14.62 -0.25
CA SER A 64 12.98 -13.19 -0.14
C SER A 64 11.80 -12.31 0.27
N ARG A 65 10.57 -12.79 0.07
CA ARG A 65 9.34 -11.99 0.22
C ARG A 65 9.17 -10.88 -0.82
N ASP A 66 10.02 -10.84 -1.84
CA ASP A 66 9.85 -9.96 -2.99
C ASP A 66 8.69 -10.42 -3.87
N TRP A 67 8.15 -9.50 -4.67
CA TRP A 67 7.09 -9.81 -5.62
C TRP A 67 7.69 -10.26 -6.94
N GLU A 68 7.16 -11.37 -7.49
CA GLU A 68 7.65 -11.92 -8.74
C GLU A 68 6.51 -12.47 -9.60
N VAL A 69 6.71 -12.46 -10.92
CA VAL A 69 5.79 -13.09 -11.88
C VAL A 69 5.89 -14.60 -11.77
N VAL A 70 4.72 -15.24 -11.62
CA VAL A 70 4.60 -16.71 -11.58
C VAL A 70 4.55 -17.24 -13.00
N GLY A 71 5.59 -17.93 -13.41
CA GLY A 71 5.76 -18.44 -14.76
C GLY A 71 6.78 -17.66 -15.57
N ASN A 72 6.41 -17.21 -16.77
CA ASN A 72 7.31 -16.52 -17.67
C ASN A 72 7.14 -14.99 -17.60
N ASN A 73 8.25 -14.28 -17.73
CA ASN A 73 8.28 -12.84 -17.93
C ASN A 73 7.42 -12.46 -19.17
N PRO A 74 6.38 -11.65 -19.02
CA PRO A 74 5.49 -11.31 -20.14
C PRO A 74 6.19 -10.55 -21.27
N PHE A 75 7.30 -9.85 -20.96
CA PHE A 75 8.02 -9.04 -21.93
C PHE A 75 9.11 -9.81 -22.69
N THR A 76 9.66 -10.88 -22.12
CA THR A 76 10.79 -11.61 -22.73
C THR A 76 10.50 -13.09 -22.99
N GLY A 77 9.47 -13.65 -22.38
CA GLY A 77 9.15 -15.08 -22.39
C GLY A 77 10.10 -15.94 -21.55
N GLN A 78 11.11 -15.35 -20.91
CA GLN A 78 12.04 -16.08 -20.03
C GLN A 78 11.35 -16.54 -18.74
N PRO A 79 11.64 -17.73 -18.24
CA PRO A 79 11.08 -18.19 -16.96
C PRO A 79 11.59 -17.31 -15.81
N LEU A 80 10.67 -17.00 -14.89
CA LEU A 80 10.96 -16.29 -13.62
C LEU A 80 10.75 -17.23 -12.44
N ALA A 81 9.60 -17.12 -11.74
CA ALA A 81 9.34 -17.98 -10.59
C ALA A 81 8.40 -19.14 -10.93
N GLY A 82 8.73 -20.35 -10.44
CA GLY A 82 7.83 -21.50 -10.45
C GLY A 82 6.77 -21.41 -9.34
N GLU A 83 5.73 -22.23 -9.42
CA GLU A 83 4.68 -22.29 -8.37
C GLU A 83 5.22 -22.73 -7.00
N SER A 84 6.33 -23.47 -6.97
CA SER A 84 7.01 -23.88 -5.74
C SER A 84 7.80 -22.77 -5.06
N ASP A 85 8.13 -21.71 -5.81
CA ASP A 85 9.02 -20.63 -5.34
C ASP A 85 8.23 -19.50 -4.69
N VAL A 86 6.89 -19.48 -4.86
CA VAL A 86 5.98 -18.44 -4.45
C VAL A 86 4.98 -18.87 -3.39
N ASP A 87 4.54 -17.94 -2.55
CA ASP A 87 3.51 -18.14 -1.55
C ASP A 87 2.10 -18.07 -2.18
N LEU A 88 1.61 -19.19 -2.72
CA LEU A 88 0.27 -19.27 -3.29
C LEU A 88 -0.85 -19.29 -2.24
N ALA A 89 -0.53 -19.51 -0.96
CA ALA A 89 -1.49 -19.40 0.14
C ALA A 89 -1.69 -17.96 0.61
N GLY A 90 -0.75 -17.07 0.26
CA GLY A 90 -0.84 -15.62 0.47
C GLY A 90 -1.67 -14.91 -0.60
N ASN A 91 -1.41 -13.63 -0.78
CA ASN A 91 -2.06 -12.86 -1.84
C ASN A 91 -1.39 -13.13 -3.19
N VAL A 92 -2.18 -13.60 -4.14
CA VAL A 92 -1.81 -13.69 -5.55
C VAL A 92 -2.60 -12.63 -6.29
N PHE A 93 -1.90 -11.80 -7.06
CA PHE A 93 -2.52 -10.80 -7.93
C PHE A 93 -2.48 -11.29 -9.37
N VAL A 94 -3.51 -10.97 -10.09
CA VAL A 94 -3.60 -11.23 -11.54
C VAL A 94 -3.73 -9.88 -12.21
N CYS A 95 -2.83 -9.58 -13.12
CA CYS A 95 -2.89 -8.36 -13.91
C CYS A 95 -4.22 -8.33 -14.67
N ASP A 96 -5.08 -7.39 -14.33
CA ASP A 96 -6.32 -7.08 -15.04
C ASP A 96 -6.11 -5.90 -16.00
N GLU A 97 -7.17 -5.48 -16.68
CA GLU A 97 -7.13 -4.38 -17.63
C GLU A 97 -6.73 -3.05 -16.97
N GLU A 98 -7.14 -2.82 -15.71
CA GLU A 98 -6.79 -1.60 -14.97
C GLU A 98 -5.30 -1.58 -14.61
N MET A 99 -4.76 -2.71 -14.17
CA MET A 99 -3.33 -2.83 -13.86
C MET A 99 -2.48 -2.71 -15.12
N GLU A 100 -2.90 -3.36 -16.23
CA GLU A 100 -2.22 -3.23 -17.51
C GLU A 100 -2.20 -1.79 -18.00
N GLU A 101 -3.35 -1.07 -17.99
CA GLU A 101 -3.43 0.36 -18.33
C GLU A 101 -2.49 1.19 -17.45
N GLY A 102 -2.49 0.93 -16.14
CA GLY A 102 -1.64 1.64 -15.19
C GLY A 102 -0.15 1.46 -15.45
N VAL A 103 0.28 0.23 -15.70
CA VAL A 103 1.68 -0.09 -16.07
C VAL A 103 2.04 0.56 -17.41
N ARG A 104 1.19 0.44 -18.43
CA ARG A 104 1.42 1.10 -19.73
C ARG A 104 1.54 2.62 -19.59
N PHE A 105 0.68 3.23 -18.78
CA PHE A 105 0.74 4.67 -18.52
C PHE A 105 2.09 5.08 -17.90
N TYR A 106 2.61 4.29 -16.97
CA TYR A 106 3.96 4.52 -16.42
C TYR A 106 5.04 4.38 -17.48
N LEU A 107 5.02 3.29 -18.28
CA LEU A 107 6.02 3.06 -19.32
C LEU A 107 6.01 4.16 -20.39
N VAL A 108 4.85 4.72 -20.73
CA VAL A 108 4.75 5.90 -21.63
C VAL A 108 5.52 7.08 -21.04
N ASN A 109 5.35 7.39 -19.75
CA ASN A 109 6.05 8.50 -19.11
C ASN A 109 7.57 8.28 -19.03
N VAL A 110 8.03 7.02 -18.87
CA VAL A 110 9.46 6.68 -18.96
C VAL A 110 9.98 6.92 -20.38
N ILE A 111 9.25 6.49 -21.40
CA ILE A 111 9.62 6.71 -22.80
C ILE A 111 9.66 8.20 -23.15
N GLU A 112 8.68 8.98 -22.69
CA GLU A 112 8.66 10.44 -22.89
C GLU A 112 9.86 11.12 -22.25
N ALA A 113 10.24 10.72 -21.02
CA ALA A 113 11.45 11.23 -20.36
C ALA A 113 12.73 10.93 -21.16
N ILE A 114 12.82 9.74 -21.76
CA ILE A 114 13.93 9.37 -22.65
C ILE A 114 13.93 10.22 -23.93
N GLU A 115 12.76 10.47 -24.50
CA GLU A 115 12.60 11.25 -25.75
C GLU A 115 12.84 12.76 -25.53
N GLU A 116 12.70 13.27 -24.30
CA GLU A 116 13.10 14.64 -23.93
C GLU A 116 14.65 14.80 -23.90
N CYS A 117 15.41 13.73 -23.78
CA CYS A 117 16.87 13.78 -23.74
C CYS A 117 17.49 14.21 -25.07
N THR A 118 18.60 14.92 -25.01
CA THR A 118 19.28 15.51 -26.17
C THR A 118 20.55 14.75 -26.59
N GLY A 119 21.06 13.88 -25.71
CA GLY A 119 22.29 13.12 -25.92
C GLY A 119 22.13 11.62 -25.75
N GLU A 120 23.22 10.95 -25.53
CA GLU A 120 23.22 9.56 -25.08
C GLU A 120 22.48 9.45 -23.74
N VAL A 121 21.70 8.38 -23.55
CA VAL A 121 20.84 8.22 -22.37
C VAL A 121 21.24 7.00 -21.57
N SER A 122 21.43 7.17 -20.28
CA SER A 122 21.48 6.06 -19.33
C SER A 122 20.13 5.89 -18.65
N ILE A 123 19.60 4.65 -18.64
CA ILE A 123 18.34 4.28 -18.00
C ILE A 123 18.67 3.27 -16.90
N ARG A 124 18.16 3.50 -15.69
CA ARG A 124 18.37 2.65 -14.52
C ARG A 124 17.03 2.27 -13.91
N PRO A 125 16.49 1.08 -14.18
CA PRO A 125 15.35 0.53 -13.46
C PRO A 125 15.77 0.07 -12.07
N GLU A 126 14.86 0.13 -11.09
CA GLU A 126 15.05 -0.39 -9.71
C GLU A 126 16.43 -0.06 -9.13
N THR A 127 16.79 1.22 -9.21
CA THR A 127 18.14 1.69 -8.83
C THR A 127 18.24 1.93 -7.34
N VAL A 128 19.23 1.30 -6.69
CA VAL A 128 19.56 1.59 -5.30
C VAL A 128 20.28 2.93 -5.22
N CYS A 129 19.67 3.89 -4.53
CA CYS A 129 20.16 5.25 -4.34
C CYS A 129 20.79 5.43 -2.96
N TYR A 130 21.99 6.00 -2.91
CA TYR A 130 22.74 6.32 -1.70
C TYR A 130 22.94 7.85 -1.63
N PRO A 131 22.00 8.61 -1.03
CA PRO A 131 22.01 10.07 -1.09
C PRO A 131 23.01 10.74 -0.15
N ILE A 132 23.68 9.99 0.71
CA ILE A 132 24.71 10.48 1.61
C ILE A 132 26.00 9.73 1.29
N PHE A 133 26.98 10.44 0.76
CA PHE A 133 28.32 9.93 0.54
C PHE A 133 28.91 9.36 1.85
N ASP A 134 29.53 8.21 1.79
CA ASP A 134 30.11 7.47 2.93
C ASP A 134 29.12 6.93 3.99
N ASP A 135 27.80 6.90 3.76
CA ASP A 135 26.84 6.22 4.63
C ASP A 135 25.91 5.26 3.84
N ASP A 136 26.36 4.05 3.63
CA ASP A 136 25.65 2.97 2.93
C ASP A 136 24.42 2.42 3.68
N ARG A 137 24.23 2.82 4.94
CA ARG A 137 23.05 2.48 5.73
C ARG A 137 21.83 3.33 5.36
N VAL A 138 22.06 4.45 4.66
CA VAL A 138 21.02 5.38 4.21
C VAL A 138 20.81 5.16 2.72
N PHE A 139 19.92 4.24 2.38
CA PHE A 139 19.63 3.89 1.00
C PHE A 139 18.12 3.75 0.74
N GLY A 140 17.75 3.75 -0.51
CA GLY A 140 16.40 3.47 -1.00
C GLY A 140 16.46 3.07 -2.46
N THR A 141 15.38 2.50 -2.98
CA THR A 141 15.29 2.07 -4.38
C THR A 141 14.37 3.00 -5.14
N SER A 142 14.86 3.58 -6.24
CA SER A 142 14.08 4.37 -7.19
C SER A 142 13.55 3.48 -8.30
N ASP A 143 12.28 3.64 -8.68
CA ASP A 143 11.65 2.80 -9.71
C ASP A 143 12.34 2.98 -11.07
N CYS A 144 12.67 4.23 -11.45
CA CYS A 144 13.44 4.50 -12.66
C CYS A 144 14.19 5.83 -12.57
N VAL A 145 15.46 5.81 -13.00
CA VAL A 145 16.27 7.01 -13.22
C VAL A 145 16.69 7.07 -14.68
N VAL A 146 16.52 8.24 -15.31
CA VAL A 146 16.97 8.53 -16.67
C VAL A 146 17.97 9.67 -16.60
N PHE A 147 19.15 9.48 -17.19
CA PHE A 147 20.22 10.49 -17.24
C PHE A 147 20.57 10.83 -18.69
N ASP A 148 20.52 12.11 -19.02
CA ASP A 148 20.93 12.65 -20.31
C ASP A 148 22.39 13.11 -20.27
N HIS A 149 23.27 12.37 -20.93
CA HIS A 149 24.70 12.70 -21.04
C HIS A 149 24.95 14.01 -21.82
N GLY A 150 24.00 14.45 -22.65
CA GLY A 150 24.12 15.68 -23.43
C GLY A 150 23.93 16.94 -22.58
N SER A 151 22.88 16.97 -21.76
CA SER A 151 22.56 18.12 -20.91
C SER A 151 23.03 17.97 -19.45
N GLY A 152 23.32 16.76 -19.00
CA GLY A 152 23.61 16.44 -17.60
C GLY A 152 22.35 16.40 -16.72
N ASN A 153 21.14 16.48 -17.31
CA ASN A 153 19.89 16.46 -16.59
C ASN A 153 19.50 15.03 -16.17
N LEU A 154 18.73 14.95 -15.07
CA LEU A 154 18.21 13.74 -14.52
C LEU A 154 16.67 13.77 -14.49
N TRP A 155 16.06 12.62 -14.73
CA TRP A 155 14.66 12.34 -14.43
C TRP A 155 14.61 11.23 -13.38
N VAL A 156 13.83 11.43 -12.33
CA VAL A 156 13.51 10.42 -11.32
C VAL A 156 12.02 10.16 -11.43
N LEU A 157 11.66 8.99 -11.94
CA LEU A 157 10.28 8.59 -12.15
C LEU A 157 9.87 7.59 -11.07
N ASP A 158 8.80 7.87 -10.37
CA ASP A 158 8.27 7.07 -9.26
C ASP A 158 6.83 6.66 -9.58
N PHE A 159 6.57 5.36 -9.57
CA PHE A 159 5.28 4.78 -9.89
C PHE A 159 4.43 4.62 -8.64
N LYS A 160 3.25 5.20 -8.61
CA LYS A 160 2.32 5.11 -7.48
C LYS A 160 0.99 4.53 -7.93
N TYR A 161 0.82 3.21 -7.77
CA TYR A 161 -0.40 2.51 -8.20
C TYR A 161 -1.60 2.69 -7.24
N GLY A 162 -1.43 3.41 -6.12
CA GLY A 162 -2.50 3.72 -5.17
C GLY A 162 -3.36 4.93 -5.57
N HIS A 163 -4.55 5.04 -4.94
CA HIS A 163 -5.49 6.15 -5.20
C HIS A 163 -5.14 7.45 -4.45
N ARG A 164 -4.30 7.40 -3.41
CA ARG A 164 -3.94 8.59 -2.63
C ARG A 164 -2.96 9.44 -3.41
N LEU A 165 -3.37 10.67 -3.73
CA LEU A 165 -2.53 11.61 -4.46
C LEU A 165 -1.23 11.94 -3.73
N VAL A 166 -0.12 11.88 -4.46
CA VAL A 166 1.22 12.20 -3.99
C VAL A 166 1.79 13.30 -4.89
N SER A 167 2.16 14.42 -4.29
CA SER A 167 2.79 15.53 -5.02
C SER A 167 4.29 15.28 -5.16
N ALA A 168 4.85 15.62 -6.31
CA ALA A 168 6.30 15.66 -6.53
C ALA A 168 6.94 16.86 -5.83
N LEU A 169 6.20 17.97 -5.74
CA LEU A 169 6.72 19.21 -5.14
C LEU A 169 6.98 19.01 -3.64
N GLY A 170 8.22 19.20 -3.23
CA GLY A 170 8.68 19.05 -1.85
C GLY A 170 8.62 17.60 -1.35
N ASN A 171 8.52 16.61 -2.23
CA ASN A 171 8.44 15.20 -1.85
C ASN A 171 9.81 14.70 -1.35
N PRO A 172 9.93 14.32 -0.06
CA PRO A 172 11.22 13.91 0.49
C PRO A 172 11.72 12.59 -0.06
N GLN A 173 10.83 11.66 -0.49
CA GLN A 173 11.21 10.40 -1.11
C GLN A 173 11.82 10.65 -2.49
N ALA A 174 11.17 11.45 -3.32
CA ALA A 174 11.65 11.78 -4.65
C ALA A 174 12.97 12.57 -4.60
N LEU A 175 13.11 13.54 -3.65
CA LEU A 175 14.37 14.25 -3.42
C LEU A 175 15.49 13.33 -2.93
N PHE A 176 15.15 12.33 -2.11
CA PHE A 176 16.10 11.30 -1.66
C PHE A 176 16.67 10.49 -2.83
N TYR A 177 15.80 10.03 -3.72
CA TYR A 177 16.22 9.29 -4.92
C TYR A 177 17.02 10.17 -5.87
N ALA A 178 16.59 11.41 -6.06
CA ALA A 178 17.32 12.39 -6.85
C ALA A 178 18.74 12.64 -6.34
N ALA A 179 18.89 12.78 -5.03
CA ALA A 179 20.20 12.95 -4.41
C ALA A 179 21.11 11.74 -4.65
N GLY A 180 20.59 10.52 -4.50
CA GLY A 180 21.35 9.30 -4.80
C GLY A 180 21.72 9.17 -6.28
N ALA A 181 20.82 9.57 -7.19
CA ALA A 181 21.12 9.59 -8.61
C ALA A 181 22.20 10.64 -8.98
N ILE A 182 22.21 11.80 -8.32
CA ILE A 182 23.27 12.82 -8.49
C ILE A 182 24.65 12.26 -8.10
N GLU A 183 24.73 11.43 -7.06
CA GLU A 183 26.00 10.79 -6.65
C GLU A 183 26.48 9.74 -7.68
N GLU A 184 25.58 9.08 -8.39
CA GLU A 184 25.90 8.05 -9.38
C GLU A 184 26.32 8.65 -10.73
N PHE A 185 25.66 9.74 -11.16
CA PHE A 185 25.85 10.29 -12.50
C PHE A 185 26.67 11.59 -12.52
N PRO A 186 27.45 11.85 -13.58
CA PRO A 186 28.30 13.03 -13.69
C PRO A 186 27.48 14.30 -14.01
N THR A 187 26.63 14.73 -13.08
CA THR A 187 25.86 15.96 -13.17
C THR A 187 26.78 17.20 -13.03
N HIS A 188 26.31 18.34 -13.49
CA HIS A 188 27.02 19.61 -13.35
C HIS A 188 26.11 20.70 -12.75
N GLY A 189 26.69 21.80 -12.25
CA GLY A 189 25.95 22.82 -11.50
C GLY A 189 24.85 23.56 -12.27
N GLY A 190 24.82 23.45 -13.61
CA GLY A 190 23.74 23.99 -14.44
C GLY A 190 22.66 22.95 -14.79
N ALA A 191 22.84 21.70 -14.38
CA ALA A 191 21.89 20.63 -14.67
C ALA A 191 20.69 20.68 -13.71
N THR A 192 19.60 20.08 -14.15
CA THR A 192 18.35 19.97 -13.39
C THR A 192 17.98 18.52 -13.12
N VAL A 193 17.14 18.34 -12.09
CA VAL A 193 16.53 17.07 -11.74
C VAL A 193 15.02 17.24 -11.82
N LYS A 194 14.39 16.53 -12.74
CA LYS A 194 12.95 16.46 -12.90
C LYS A 194 12.41 15.26 -12.10
N LEU A 195 11.59 15.55 -11.11
CA LEU A 195 10.89 14.55 -10.30
C LEU A 195 9.52 14.32 -10.93
N VAL A 196 9.19 13.07 -11.23
CA VAL A 196 7.93 12.70 -11.88
C VAL A 196 7.27 11.58 -11.08
N ILE A 197 6.12 11.85 -10.47
CA ILE A 197 5.29 10.85 -9.81
C ILE A 197 4.14 10.50 -10.74
N VAL A 198 4.10 9.25 -11.17
CA VAL A 198 3.10 8.72 -12.11
C VAL A 198 2.05 7.94 -11.34
N GLN A 199 0.79 8.42 -11.34
CA GLN A 199 -0.32 7.86 -10.59
C GLN A 199 -1.53 7.53 -11.47
N PRO A 200 -1.57 6.38 -12.16
CA PRO A 200 -2.64 6.06 -13.12
C PRO A 200 -4.05 6.02 -12.50
N ARG A 201 -4.14 5.69 -11.20
CA ARG A 201 -5.41 5.65 -10.44
C ARG A 201 -5.73 6.96 -9.70
N GLY A 202 -4.83 7.94 -9.75
CA GLY A 202 -5.00 9.25 -9.11
C GLY A 202 -5.24 10.33 -10.16
N GLU A 203 -6.21 11.22 -9.91
CA GLU A 203 -6.48 12.38 -10.77
C GLU A 203 -6.35 13.65 -9.93
N PHE A 204 -5.45 14.54 -10.33
CA PHE A 204 -5.28 15.85 -9.72
C PHE A 204 -6.40 16.81 -10.18
N ALA A 205 -6.54 17.94 -9.48
CA ALA A 205 -7.58 18.92 -9.77
C ALA A 205 -7.54 19.49 -11.20
N ASP A 206 -6.40 19.38 -11.87
CA ASP A 206 -6.19 19.78 -13.27
C ASP A 206 -6.45 18.64 -14.28
N GLY A 207 -6.94 17.50 -13.81
CA GLY A 207 -7.24 16.31 -14.63
C GLY A 207 -5.99 15.47 -14.98
N ARG A 208 -4.79 15.84 -14.53
CA ARG A 208 -3.57 15.05 -14.79
C ARG A 208 -3.46 13.86 -13.82
N ARG A 209 -2.86 12.80 -14.29
CA ARG A 209 -2.52 11.60 -13.49
C ARG A 209 -1.02 11.54 -13.16
N ILE A 210 -0.32 12.65 -13.34
CA ILE A 210 1.09 12.83 -12.98
C ILE A 210 1.25 14.08 -12.15
N SER A 211 2.24 14.07 -11.25
CA SER A 211 2.75 15.26 -10.57
C SER A 211 4.24 15.36 -10.87
N ASP A 212 4.65 16.49 -11.42
CA ASP A 212 6.04 16.74 -11.75
C ASP A 212 6.53 18.07 -11.18
N CYS A 213 7.82 18.15 -10.93
CA CYS A 213 8.50 19.39 -10.59
C CYS A 213 9.99 19.27 -10.93
N GLU A 214 10.65 20.40 -11.03
CA GLU A 214 12.07 20.47 -11.39
C GLU A 214 12.85 21.22 -10.31
N TYR A 215 14.01 20.69 -9.97
CA TYR A 215 14.98 21.28 -9.06
C TYR A 215 16.36 21.38 -9.72
N SER A 216 17.14 22.38 -9.33
CA SER A 216 18.56 22.36 -9.68
C SER A 216 19.30 21.30 -8.87
N VAL A 217 20.37 20.74 -9.41
CA VAL A 217 21.29 19.86 -8.68
C VAL A 217 21.75 20.52 -7.37
N ALA A 218 22.08 21.80 -7.39
CA ALA A 218 22.48 22.54 -6.20
C ALA A 218 21.40 22.59 -5.11
N HIS A 219 20.13 22.77 -5.49
CA HIS A 219 19.00 22.72 -4.54
C HIS A 219 18.86 21.33 -3.90
N THR A 220 18.94 20.28 -4.70
CA THR A 220 18.83 18.90 -4.22
C THR A 220 19.95 18.57 -3.23
N LEU A 221 21.19 18.96 -3.52
CA LEU A 221 22.35 18.77 -2.62
C LEU A 221 22.22 19.59 -1.33
N ALA A 222 21.76 20.84 -1.41
CA ALA A 222 21.47 21.65 -0.21
C ALA A 222 20.40 20.98 0.68
N TRP A 223 19.35 20.41 0.09
CA TRP A 223 18.36 19.63 0.84
C TRP A 223 18.97 18.43 1.56
N VAL A 224 19.96 17.75 0.97
CA VAL A 224 20.69 16.65 1.65
C VAL A 224 21.38 17.17 2.91
N ASP A 225 22.08 18.30 2.83
CA ASP A 225 22.81 18.87 3.97
C ASP A 225 21.87 19.43 5.04
N ASP A 226 20.88 20.20 4.65
CA ASP A 226 20.01 20.96 5.56
C ASP A 226 18.89 20.11 6.17
N VAL A 227 18.44 19.07 5.46
CA VAL A 227 17.27 18.26 5.87
C VAL A 227 17.62 16.82 6.10
N LEU A 228 18.17 16.11 5.10
CA LEU A 228 18.36 14.67 5.18
C LEU A 228 19.40 14.27 6.23
N LYS A 229 20.60 14.86 6.19
CA LYS A 229 21.66 14.57 7.17
C LYS A 229 21.23 14.91 8.61
N VAL A 230 20.46 15.97 8.79
CA VAL A 230 19.89 16.35 10.09
C VAL A 230 18.90 15.30 10.59
N ALA A 231 17.99 14.83 9.70
CA ALA A 231 17.04 13.80 10.02
C ALA A 231 17.72 12.46 10.35
N VAL A 232 18.70 12.05 9.55
CA VAL A 232 19.48 10.81 9.81
C VAL A 232 20.18 10.90 11.15
N LYS A 233 20.85 12.02 11.46
CA LYS A 233 21.50 12.22 12.76
C LYS A 233 20.50 12.13 13.92
N ALA A 234 19.30 12.68 13.77
CA ALA A 234 18.25 12.59 14.79
C ALA A 234 17.79 11.13 15.03
N THR A 235 17.80 10.27 14.00
CA THR A 235 17.50 8.84 14.18
C THR A 235 18.61 8.06 14.87
N GLN A 236 19.86 8.47 14.68
CA GLN A 236 21.04 7.83 15.29
C GLN A 236 21.26 8.25 16.74
N VAL A 237 20.82 9.44 17.13
CA VAL A 237 20.93 10.01 18.47
C VAL A 237 19.56 10.24 19.07
N PRO A 238 18.98 9.26 19.82
CA PRO A 238 17.60 9.34 20.33
C PRO A 238 17.29 10.62 21.12
N ALA A 239 18.29 11.22 21.77
CA ALA A 239 18.13 12.50 22.49
C ALA A 239 17.82 13.69 21.58
N LEU A 240 18.13 13.61 20.30
CA LEU A 240 17.81 14.62 19.26
C LEU A 240 16.51 14.33 18.54
N ALA A 241 15.89 13.15 18.77
CA ALA A 241 14.68 12.75 18.11
C ALA A 241 13.46 13.45 18.76
N GLU A 242 12.84 14.32 18.00
CA GLU A 242 11.58 14.98 18.38
C GLU A 242 10.41 14.22 17.78
N TYR A 243 9.56 13.64 18.64
CA TYR A 243 8.35 12.97 18.16
C TYR A 243 7.24 14.01 17.92
N LYS A 244 6.59 13.92 16.76
CA LYS A 244 5.46 14.78 16.40
C LYS A 244 4.33 13.93 15.82
N VAL A 245 3.09 14.25 16.22
CA VAL A 245 1.90 13.67 15.63
C VAL A 245 1.65 14.32 14.25
N GLY A 246 1.33 13.51 13.24
CA GLY A 246 1.07 13.99 11.90
C GLY A 246 0.43 12.92 11.01
N SER A 247 0.27 13.22 9.73
CA SER A 247 -0.33 12.30 8.76
C SER A 247 0.42 10.98 8.60
N TRP A 248 1.72 10.96 8.86
CA TRP A 248 2.56 9.76 8.87
C TRP A 248 2.20 8.76 9.97
N CYS A 249 1.48 9.17 11.05
CA CYS A 249 1.02 8.28 12.10
C CYS A 249 -0.01 7.28 11.61
N GLU A 250 -0.71 7.56 10.51
CA GLU A 250 -1.65 6.64 9.85
C GLU A 250 -0.97 5.32 9.44
N PHE A 251 0.29 5.40 9.04
CA PHE A 251 1.07 4.24 8.60
C PHE A 251 2.03 3.72 9.69
N CYS A 252 2.02 4.29 10.88
CA CYS A 252 2.94 3.89 11.95
C CYS A 252 2.40 2.66 12.69
N PRO A 253 3.09 1.50 12.63
CA PRO A 253 2.67 0.32 13.39
C PRO A 253 2.56 0.56 14.89
N ALA A 254 3.41 1.44 15.44
CA ALA A 254 3.45 1.75 16.87
C ALA A 254 2.44 2.83 17.32
N ALA A 255 1.57 3.33 16.44
CA ALA A 255 0.64 4.40 16.80
C ALA A 255 -0.26 4.03 18.01
N GLY A 256 -0.67 2.75 18.15
CA GLY A 256 -1.50 2.27 19.26
C GLY A 256 -0.80 2.29 20.63
N VAL A 257 0.54 2.16 20.66
CA VAL A 257 1.35 2.19 21.90
C VAL A 257 2.18 3.47 22.03
N CYS A 258 2.05 4.40 21.10
CA CYS A 258 2.80 5.65 21.10
C CYS A 258 2.31 6.59 22.19
N PRO A 259 3.16 6.98 23.19
CA PRO A 259 2.72 7.85 24.27
C PRO A 259 2.22 9.21 23.80
N LEU A 260 2.78 9.73 22.70
CA LEU A 260 2.36 11.00 22.13
C LEU A 260 0.97 10.88 21.46
N MET A 261 0.70 9.79 20.74
CA MET A 261 -0.63 9.53 20.17
C MET A 261 -1.68 9.36 21.28
N GLN A 262 -1.36 8.64 22.35
CA GLN A 262 -2.24 8.48 23.51
C GLN A 262 -2.54 9.83 24.17
N LYS A 263 -1.50 10.67 24.38
CA LYS A 263 -1.66 12.01 24.95
C LYS A 263 -2.54 12.90 24.06
N GLU A 264 -2.34 12.88 22.76
CA GLU A 264 -3.16 13.68 21.83
C GLU A 264 -4.60 13.16 21.74
N ALA A 265 -4.79 11.83 21.76
CA ALA A 265 -6.13 11.25 21.81
C ALA A 265 -6.87 11.62 23.11
N LEU A 266 -6.16 11.57 24.26
CA LEU A 266 -6.73 11.99 25.55
C LEU A 266 -7.07 13.48 25.56
N ARG A 267 -6.17 14.33 25.07
CA ARG A 267 -6.43 15.77 24.95
C ARG A 267 -7.65 16.04 24.06
N ALA A 268 -7.73 15.33 22.95
CA ALA A 268 -8.87 15.42 22.03
C ALA A 268 -10.18 15.01 22.70
N ALA A 269 -10.15 13.91 23.47
CA ALA A 269 -11.31 13.47 24.24
C ALA A 269 -11.70 14.48 25.33
N GLN A 270 -10.73 15.03 26.07
CA GLN A 270 -10.98 16.07 27.08
C GLN A 270 -11.58 17.35 26.47
N GLU A 271 -11.10 17.79 25.28
CA GLU A 271 -11.67 18.93 24.59
C GLU A 271 -13.10 18.66 24.06
N ALA A 272 -13.40 17.40 23.68
CA ALA A 272 -14.72 17.02 23.18
C ALA A 272 -15.75 16.74 24.28
N PHE A 273 -15.30 16.33 25.48
CA PHE A 273 -16.14 15.86 26.59
C PHE A 273 -15.93 16.69 27.88
N ALA A 274 -15.67 18.00 27.74
CA ALA A 274 -15.32 18.90 28.85
C ALA A 274 -15.95 18.52 30.19
N ASP A 275 -15.09 18.42 31.21
CA ASP A 275 -15.33 18.34 32.68
C ASP A 275 -15.55 16.97 33.35
N ASP A 276 -15.89 15.86 32.64
CA ASP A 276 -16.28 14.62 33.34
C ASP A 276 -15.33 13.40 33.25
N LEU A 277 -14.21 13.52 32.50
CA LEU A 277 -13.34 12.34 32.22
C LEU A 277 -12.56 11.78 33.42
N GLU A 278 -12.41 12.51 34.53
CA GLU A 278 -11.73 12.00 35.75
C GLU A 278 -12.55 10.94 36.48
N THR A 279 -13.84 10.82 36.20
CA THR A 279 -14.77 9.93 36.89
C THR A 279 -15.35 8.79 36.08
N LEU A 280 -15.10 8.76 34.76
CA LEU A 280 -15.66 7.74 33.84
C LEU A 280 -15.03 6.35 34.07
N LYS A 281 -15.78 5.47 34.74
CA LYS A 281 -15.61 4.03 34.62
C LYS A 281 -16.30 3.59 33.33
N PHE A 282 -15.70 2.66 32.58
CA PHE A 282 -16.21 2.15 31.31
C PHE A 282 -17.64 1.59 31.39
N GLU A 283 -18.08 1.22 32.58
CA GLU A 283 -19.43 0.71 32.90
C GLU A 283 -20.47 1.83 33.09
N ASP A 284 -20.03 3.06 33.23
CA ASP A 284 -20.83 4.23 33.56
C ASP A 284 -20.78 5.29 32.41
N ILE A 285 -20.56 4.93 31.15
CA ILE A 285 -20.74 5.90 30.09
C ILE A 285 -22.26 6.15 29.95
N PRO A 286 -22.82 7.11 30.74
CA PRO A 286 -24.18 7.55 30.51
C PRO A 286 -24.20 8.30 29.18
N ASP A 287 -25.36 8.64 28.68
CA ASP A 287 -25.54 9.55 27.54
C ASP A 287 -24.70 10.83 27.75
N VAL A 288 -23.42 10.78 27.37
CA VAL A 288 -22.55 11.95 27.41
C VAL A 288 -23.02 12.86 26.32
N GLU A 289 -23.52 14.02 26.70
CA GLU A 289 -23.88 15.06 25.73
C GLU A 289 -22.60 15.50 25.01
N LEU A 290 -22.39 14.95 23.83
CA LEU A 290 -21.26 15.30 22.97
C LEU A 290 -21.32 16.80 22.64
N ILE A 291 -20.34 17.57 23.08
CA ILE A 291 -20.16 18.94 22.59
C ILE A 291 -19.71 18.82 21.13
N LEU A 292 -20.69 18.81 20.22
CA LEU A 292 -20.43 18.80 18.80
C LEU A 292 -19.93 20.20 18.37
N PRO A 293 -18.99 20.27 17.44
CA PRO A 293 -18.60 21.56 16.87
C PRO A 293 -19.82 22.21 16.21
N ASP A 294 -19.96 23.51 16.34
CA ASP A 294 -20.99 24.26 15.65
C ASP A 294 -20.82 24.06 14.12
N PRO A 295 -21.80 23.42 13.44
CA PRO A 295 -21.70 23.15 12.02
C PRO A 295 -21.66 24.42 11.17
N SER A 296 -22.00 25.57 11.74
CA SER A 296 -21.90 26.88 11.09
C SER A 296 -20.57 27.58 11.30
N ASP A 297 -19.68 27.04 12.22
CA ASP A 297 -18.35 27.58 12.46
C ASP A 297 -17.27 26.68 11.79
N PRO A 298 -16.72 27.11 10.62
CA PRO A 298 -15.69 26.34 9.92
C PRO A 298 -14.41 26.12 10.73
N THR A 299 -14.11 27.01 11.68
CA THR A 299 -12.90 26.91 12.51
C THR A 299 -13.05 25.78 13.53
N GLN A 300 -14.20 25.68 14.20
CA GLN A 300 -14.51 24.59 15.10
C GLN A 300 -14.58 23.25 14.35
N LEU A 301 -15.21 23.21 13.18
CA LEU A 301 -15.24 22.02 12.32
C LEU A 301 -13.83 21.58 11.91
N ALA A 302 -12.96 22.51 11.49
CA ALA A 302 -11.59 22.19 11.12
C ALA A 302 -10.76 21.65 12.28
N ALA A 303 -10.94 22.20 13.50
CA ALA A 303 -10.30 21.71 14.72
C ALA A 303 -10.81 20.30 15.07
N ALA A 304 -12.12 20.09 15.07
CA ALA A 304 -12.75 18.79 15.36
C ALA A 304 -12.33 17.70 14.35
N LEU A 305 -12.23 18.04 13.05
CA LEU A 305 -11.75 17.11 12.02
C LEU A 305 -10.30 16.68 12.26
N LYS A 306 -9.41 17.60 12.63
CA LYS A 306 -8.00 17.27 12.97
C LYS A 306 -7.92 16.33 14.18
N ILE A 307 -8.67 16.65 15.23
CA ILE A 307 -8.77 15.86 16.45
C ILE A 307 -9.34 14.49 16.15
N GLY A 308 -10.48 14.41 15.45
CA GLY A 308 -11.13 13.17 15.06
C GLY A 308 -10.22 12.23 14.27
N LYS A 309 -9.38 12.78 13.40
CA LYS A 309 -8.38 11.98 12.66
C LYS A 309 -7.35 11.34 13.59
N VAL A 310 -6.84 12.04 14.58
CA VAL A 310 -5.87 11.51 15.57
C VAL A 310 -6.50 10.40 16.41
N VAL A 311 -7.71 10.64 16.93
CA VAL A 311 -8.47 9.65 17.72
C VAL A 311 -8.75 8.40 16.88
N LYS A 312 -9.17 8.57 15.64
CA LYS A 312 -9.43 7.44 14.74
C LYS A 312 -8.17 6.59 14.52
N ILE A 313 -7.03 7.21 14.20
CA ILE A 313 -5.76 6.50 13.98
C ILE A 313 -5.40 5.69 15.23
N TRP A 314 -5.52 6.28 16.42
CA TRP A 314 -5.23 5.59 17.67
C TRP A 314 -6.19 4.42 17.90
N ALA A 315 -7.50 4.65 17.78
CA ALA A 315 -8.53 3.63 17.99
C ALA A 315 -8.37 2.45 17.03
N ASP A 316 -8.13 2.71 15.72
CA ASP A 316 -7.89 1.67 14.72
C ASP A 316 -6.68 0.80 15.12
N ARG A 317 -5.59 1.42 15.60
CA ARG A 317 -4.39 0.69 16.03
C ARG A 317 -4.61 -0.13 17.31
N VAL A 318 -5.36 0.39 18.28
CA VAL A 318 -5.74 -0.36 19.47
C VAL A 318 -6.58 -1.58 19.09
N GLN A 319 -7.57 -1.41 18.22
CA GLN A 319 -8.39 -2.52 17.72
C GLN A 319 -7.53 -3.62 17.07
N GLU A 320 -6.58 -3.25 16.23
CA GLU A 320 -5.69 -4.20 15.59
C GLU A 320 -4.81 -4.97 16.56
N MET A 321 -4.27 -4.28 17.55
CA MET A 321 -3.47 -4.91 18.60
C MET A 321 -4.32 -5.90 19.42
N ALA A 322 -5.57 -5.52 19.75
CA ALA A 322 -6.51 -6.39 20.44
C ALA A 322 -6.88 -7.61 19.58
N ASP A 323 -7.16 -7.42 18.30
CA ASP A 323 -7.43 -8.51 17.35
C ASP A 323 -6.24 -9.49 17.23
N HIS A 324 -5.02 -8.96 17.26
CA HIS A 324 -3.82 -9.81 17.25
C HIS A 324 -3.67 -10.57 18.57
N ALA A 325 -3.76 -9.89 19.71
CA ALA A 325 -3.62 -10.50 21.03
C ALA A 325 -4.69 -11.57 21.29
N ALA A 326 -5.93 -11.34 20.83
CA ALA A 326 -7.04 -12.27 20.98
C ALA A 326 -6.83 -13.63 20.31
N LYS A 327 -5.89 -13.75 19.36
CA LYS A 327 -5.53 -15.03 18.74
C LYS A 327 -4.77 -15.96 19.67
N THR A 328 -4.12 -15.42 20.70
CA THR A 328 -3.26 -16.17 21.62
C THR A 328 -3.71 -16.09 23.07
N GLN A 329 -4.50 -15.10 23.44
CA GLN A 329 -4.99 -14.89 24.81
C GLN A 329 -6.40 -14.31 24.83
N ALA A 330 -7.13 -14.57 25.90
CA ALA A 330 -8.46 -13.98 26.09
C ALA A 330 -8.35 -12.48 26.39
N ILE A 331 -9.19 -11.68 25.75
CA ILE A 331 -9.35 -10.26 26.06
C ILE A 331 -10.61 -10.13 26.93
N PRO A 332 -10.52 -9.66 28.18
CA PRO A 332 -11.68 -9.53 29.05
C PRO A 332 -12.81 -8.71 28.40
N GLY A 333 -14.03 -9.22 28.48
CA GLY A 333 -15.21 -8.60 27.86
C GLY A 333 -15.38 -8.83 26.35
N PHE A 334 -14.42 -9.49 25.67
CA PHE A 334 -14.44 -9.74 24.23
C PHE A 334 -14.22 -11.21 23.90
N LYS A 335 -14.68 -11.64 22.72
CA LYS A 335 -14.46 -12.99 22.20
C LYS A 335 -14.13 -12.96 20.70
N LEU A 336 -13.29 -13.88 20.27
CA LEU A 336 -13.03 -14.12 18.86
C LEU A 336 -14.22 -14.82 18.20
N VAL A 337 -14.65 -14.30 17.08
CA VAL A 337 -15.71 -14.90 16.25
C VAL A 337 -15.30 -14.89 14.78
N ARG A 338 -15.84 -15.81 14.00
CA ARG A 338 -15.67 -15.76 12.54
C ARG A 338 -16.54 -14.68 11.93
N LYS A 339 -15.97 -13.84 11.07
CA LYS A 339 -16.76 -12.89 10.28
C LYS A 339 -17.75 -13.64 9.41
N VAL A 340 -18.96 -13.09 9.29
CA VAL A 340 -19.94 -13.61 8.34
C VAL A 340 -19.44 -13.32 6.92
N THR A 341 -19.30 -14.37 6.14
CA THR A 341 -18.89 -14.27 4.73
C THR A 341 -20.10 -14.50 3.81
N ARG A 342 -20.07 -13.90 2.64
CA ARG A 342 -21.04 -14.19 1.57
C ARG A 342 -20.54 -15.37 0.75
N ARG A 343 -21.47 -16.11 0.13
CA ARG A 343 -21.12 -17.15 -0.84
C ARG A 343 -20.35 -16.55 -2.01
N GLN A 344 -19.31 -17.21 -2.43
CA GLN A 344 -18.51 -16.88 -3.62
C GLN A 344 -18.38 -18.13 -4.49
N TRP A 345 -18.10 -17.92 -5.77
CA TRP A 345 -17.80 -19.00 -6.68
C TRP A 345 -16.46 -19.68 -6.28
N ALA A 346 -16.44 -20.99 -6.18
CA ALA A 346 -15.22 -21.75 -5.96
C ALA A 346 -14.31 -21.70 -7.19
N ASP A 347 -14.93 -21.78 -8.37
CA ASP A 347 -14.27 -21.69 -9.67
C ASP A 347 -15.18 -20.89 -10.63
N LYS A 348 -14.75 -19.70 -11.01
CA LYS A 348 -15.51 -18.82 -11.93
C LYS A 348 -15.56 -19.40 -13.34
N ASP A 349 -14.49 -20.05 -13.80
CA ASP A 349 -14.42 -20.61 -15.15
C ASP A 349 -15.34 -21.83 -15.28
N ALA A 350 -15.44 -22.64 -14.25
CA ALA A 350 -16.42 -23.72 -14.17
C ALA A 350 -17.87 -23.19 -14.25
N VAL A 351 -18.15 -22.06 -13.57
CA VAL A 351 -19.47 -21.39 -13.65
C VAL A 351 -19.75 -20.91 -15.08
N LEU A 352 -18.77 -20.25 -15.70
CA LEU A 352 -18.91 -19.76 -17.07
C LEU A 352 -19.13 -20.91 -18.08
N GLY A 353 -18.38 -22.03 -17.90
CA GLY A 353 -18.57 -23.26 -18.68
C GLY A 353 -20.00 -23.78 -18.54
N ARG A 354 -20.49 -23.91 -17.29
CA ARG A 354 -21.84 -24.40 -17.01
C ARG A 354 -22.94 -23.54 -17.65
N LEU A 355 -22.79 -22.20 -17.56
CA LEU A 355 -23.72 -21.27 -18.18
C LEU A 355 -23.75 -21.39 -19.71
N LYS A 356 -22.60 -21.68 -20.34
CA LYS A 356 -22.53 -21.92 -21.79
C LYS A 356 -23.23 -23.22 -22.18
N ASP A 357 -22.97 -24.30 -21.45
CA ASP A 357 -23.55 -25.63 -21.70
C ASP A 357 -25.08 -25.60 -21.55
N GLU A 358 -25.59 -24.84 -20.59
CA GLU A 358 -27.04 -24.68 -20.34
C GLU A 358 -27.73 -23.61 -21.21
N GLY A 359 -26.96 -22.91 -22.06
CA GLY A 359 -27.51 -21.84 -22.93
C GLY A 359 -28.03 -20.61 -22.19
N THR A 360 -27.63 -20.43 -20.93
CA THR A 360 -28.07 -19.31 -20.05
C THR A 360 -27.00 -18.24 -19.90
N TYR A 361 -25.96 -18.29 -20.74
CA TYR A 361 -24.78 -17.42 -20.63
C TYR A 361 -25.13 -15.92 -20.64
N GLU A 362 -25.97 -15.47 -21.60
CA GLU A 362 -26.34 -14.05 -21.72
C GLU A 362 -27.11 -13.52 -20.50
N GLY A 363 -27.90 -14.36 -19.83
CA GLY A 363 -28.60 -14.00 -18.60
C GLY A 363 -27.73 -14.07 -17.34
N GLY A 364 -26.61 -14.80 -17.39
CA GLY A 364 -25.77 -15.13 -16.26
C GLY A 364 -24.49 -14.31 -16.13
N VAL A 365 -24.03 -13.69 -17.20
CA VAL A 365 -22.72 -13.03 -17.27
C VAL A 365 -22.85 -11.56 -17.63
N THR A 366 -22.13 -10.72 -16.87
CA THR A 366 -21.70 -9.41 -17.34
C THR A 366 -20.21 -9.55 -17.70
N VAL A 367 -19.30 -8.71 -17.32
CA VAL A 367 -17.85 -8.94 -17.50
C VAL A 367 -17.33 -10.04 -16.57
N SER A 368 -18.06 -10.32 -15.48
CA SER A 368 -17.81 -11.43 -14.54
C SER A 368 -19.13 -12.10 -14.14
N PRO A 369 -19.10 -13.36 -13.65
CA PRO A 369 -20.30 -14.03 -13.20
C PRO A 369 -21.06 -13.20 -12.16
N LYS A 370 -22.38 -13.15 -12.23
CA LYS A 370 -23.20 -12.61 -11.15
C LYS A 370 -22.92 -13.36 -9.85
N SER A 371 -23.15 -12.70 -8.70
CA SER A 371 -22.96 -13.39 -7.42
C SER A 371 -23.87 -14.63 -7.30
N PRO A 372 -23.50 -15.64 -6.49
CA PRO A 372 -24.33 -16.82 -6.28
C PRO A 372 -25.80 -16.52 -5.99
N ALA A 373 -26.06 -15.54 -5.11
CA ALA A 373 -27.44 -15.12 -4.79
C ALA A 373 -28.18 -14.47 -5.98
N GLN A 374 -27.47 -13.74 -6.83
CA GLN A 374 -28.06 -13.16 -8.05
C GLN A 374 -28.31 -14.22 -9.13
N MET A 375 -27.47 -15.27 -9.20
CA MET A 375 -27.69 -16.39 -10.10
C MET A 375 -28.97 -17.16 -9.75
N GLU A 376 -29.13 -17.52 -8.47
CA GLU A 376 -30.37 -18.15 -7.99
C GLU A 376 -31.60 -17.29 -8.31
N LYS A 377 -31.52 -16.00 -8.02
CA LYS A 377 -32.63 -15.05 -8.26
C LYS A 377 -32.95 -14.90 -9.74
N SER A 378 -31.97 -14.97 -10.62
CA SER A 378 -32.17 -14.87 -12.08
C SER A 378 -32.70 -16.17 -12.70
N GLY A 379 -32.66 -17.29 -11.98
CA GLY A 379 -33.00 -18.61 -12.50
C GLY A 379 -32.04 -19.15 -13.56
N ALA A 380 -30.86 -18.53 -13.71
CA ALA A 380 -29.85 -18.95 -14.68
C ALA A 380 -29.18 -20.28 -14.31
N LEU A 381 -29.09 -20.57 -13.01
CA LEU A 381 -28.68 -21.86 -12.44
C LEU A 381 -29.68 -22.31 -11.37
N SER A 382 -29.87 -23.61 -11.20
CA SER A 382 -30.66 -24.14 -10.09
C SER A 382 -29.93 -23.94 -8.76
N LYS A 383 -30.65 -24.05 -7.65
CA LYS A 383 -30.07 -23.91 -6.32
C LYS A 383 -28.99 -24.98 -6.06
N GLU A 384 -29.23 -26.20 -6.51
CA GLU A 384 -28.31 -27.32 -6.39
C GLU A 384 -27.01 -27.06 -7.18
N GLN A 385 -27.13 -26.49 -8.40
CA GLN A 385 -25.99 -26.14 -9.23
C GLN A 385 -25.18 -24.99 -8.61
N VAL A 386 -25.86 -24.01 -8.00
CA VAL A 386 -25.17 -22.92 -7.29
C VAL A 386 -24.47 -23.43 -6.04
N GLU A 387 -25.07 -24.35 -5.30
CA GLU A 387 -24.44 -24.97 -4.12
C GLU A 387 -23.19 -25.79 -4.51
N GLU A 388 -23.26 -26.55 -5.62
CA GLU A 388 -22.11 -27.29 -6.15
C GLU A 388 -20.93 -26.39 -6.56
N LEU A 389 -21.19 -25.24 -7.17
CA LEU A 389 -20.20 -24.33 -7.75
C LEU A 389 -19.77 -23.19 -6.82
N SER A 390 -20.37 -23.06 -5.64
CA SER A 390 -20.03 -22.00 -4.69
C SER A 390 -19.44 -22.56 -3.41
N VAL A 391 -18.49 -21.81 -2.86
CA VAL A 391 -17.92 -22.09 -1.54
C VAL A 391 -18.19 -20.90 -0.62
N LYS A 392 -18.46 -21.18 0.64
CA LYS A 392 -18.49 -20.16 1.69
C LYS A 392 -17.16 -20.24 2.45
N PRO A 393 -16.18 -19.38 2.11
CA PRO A 393 -14.90 -19.42 2.77
C PRO A 393 -15.05 -19.14 4.27
N GLU A 394 -14.16 -19.67 5.08
CA GLU A 394 -14.09 -19.30 6.48
C GLU A 394 -13.79 -17.80 6.61
N GLY A 395 -14.61 -17.09 7.39
CA GLY A 395 -14.41 -15.68 7.65
C GLY A 395 -13.15 -15.45 8.49
N ALA A 396 -12.44 -14.35 8.23
CA ALA A 396 -11.35 -13.94 9.08
C ALA A 396 -11.81 -13.78 10.54
N LEU A 397 -10.94 -14.11 11.49
CA LEU A 397 -11.20 -13.91 12.90
C LEU A 397 -11.31 -12.41 13.21
N THR A 398 -12.30 -12.05 14.02
CA THR A 398 -12.50 -10.67 14.49
C THR A 398 -12.89 -10.66 15.95
N LEU A 399 -12.44 -9.66 16.69
CA LEU A 399 -12.85 -9.46 18.07
C LEU A 399 -14.26 -8.89 18.12
N ALA A 400 -15.07 -9.40 19.03
CA ALA A 400 -16.43 -8.93 19.27
C ALA A 400 -16.75 -8.95 20.78
N PRO A 401 -17.71 -8.14 21.24
CA PRO A 401 -18.18 -8.19 22.63
C PRO A 401 -18.70 -9.58 23.00
N GLU A 402 -18.64 -9.94 24.28
CA GLU A 402 -19.16 -11.23 24.77
C GLU A 402 -20.66 -11.44 24.48
N SER A 403 -21.43 -10.35 24.42
CA SER A 403 -22.84 -10.37 24.05
C SER A 403 -23.12 -10.73 22.58
N ASP A 404 -22.11 -10.79 21.71
CA ASP A 404 -22.28 -11.20 20.32
C ASP A 404 -22.79 -12.64 20.24
N ARG A 405 -23.78 -12.88 19.36
CA ARG A 405 -24.45 -14.20 19.23
C ARG A 405 -23.61 -15.25 18.51
N ARG A 406 -22.52 -14.86 17.85
CA ARG A 406 -21.64 -15.80 17.14
C ARG A 406 -20.85 -16.64 18.13
N LYS A 407 -20.58 -17.92 17.74
CA LYS A 407 -19.79 -18.82 18.58
C LYS A 407 -18.36 -18.29 18.71
N ALA A 408 -17.85 -18.26 19.93
CA ALA A 408 -16.46 -17.92 20.18
C ALA A 408 -15.52 -18.95 19.55
N VAL A 409 -14.38 -18.48 19.06
CA VAL A 409 -13.27 -19.33 18.60
C VAL A 409 -12.21 -19.32 19.70
N GLU A 410 -11.82 -20.49 20.16
CA GLU A 410 -10.80 -20.62 21.20
C GLU A 410 -9.43 -20.19 20.65
N PRO A 411 -8.61 -19.48 21.46
CA PRO A 411 -7.24 -19.18 21.10
C PRO A 411 -6.42 -20.45 20.83
N ALA A 412 -5.50 -20.38 19.86
CA ALA A 412 -4.68 -21.54 19.46
C ALA A 412 -3.88 -22.19 20.62
N ILE A 413 -3.54 -21.43 21.66
CA ILE A 413 -2.83 -21.94 22.84
C ILE A 413 -3.72 -22.88 23.68
N ALA A 414 -5.04 -22.69 23.71
CA ALA A 414 -5.95 -23.57 24.44
C ALA A 414 -6.00 -25.01 23.85
N ALA A 415 -5.77 -25.13 22.53
CA ALA A 415 -5.74 -26.40 21.84
C ALA A 415 -4.47 -27.24 22.15
N PHE A 416 -3.41 -26.64 22.68
CA PHE A 416 -2.15 -27.33 23.03
C PHE A 416 -2.05 -27.69 24.51
N SER A 417 -2.93 -27.19 25.37
CA SER A 417 -2.95 -27.52 26.81
C SER A 417 -3.70 -28.82 27.15
N GLU A 418 -4.32 -29.48 26.16
CA GLU A 418 -5.00 -30.79 26.34
C GLU A 418 -4.13 -32.00 25.92
N ILE A 419 -2.82 -31.77 25.66
CA ILE A 419 -1.87 -32.82 25.26
C ILE A 419 -0.81 -33.06 26.36
N GLU A 420 -1.13 -32.88 27.64
CA GLU A 420 -0.33 -33.36 28.77
C GLU A 420 -1.07 -34.45 29.55
#